data_60dc2178d9ee9f1f364a53408fb33ba9
#
_entry.id   60dc2178d9ee9f1f364a53408fb33ba9
#
_cell.length_a   1.000
_cell.length_b   1.000
_cell.length_c   1.000
_cell.angle_alpha   90.00
_cell.angle_beta   90.00
_cell.angle_gamma   90.00
#
_symmetry.space_group_name_H-M   'P 1'
#
loop_
_entity.id
_entity.type
_entity.pdbx_description
1 polymer ?
#
loop_
_entity_poly.entity_id
_entity_poly.type
_entity_poly.pdbx_seq_one_letter_code
_entity_poly.pdbx_strand_id
1 'polypeptide(L)'
;MDQAELKYRPDIDGLRALAVLLVLFFHLQVGRLSGGFVGVDVFFVISGYLITGIIVKETETSGFSVVKFYERRARRILPALFVVLSVCTLLALRYFLPGELMSYARSLLSATLSYSNIYFWSTTDYFDAPALTKPLLHTWSLAVEEQFYLIWPLLLLLFSRRWLTARKWIVAGLFAASLAWSIWAAHYSPDAAFYLPFSRAWELLAGAILALNIVPEIRNKLWREVASIAGLGAILFASLTYSSGTAFPGLAALLPCGGAALIIAAGRFGTSLVGRALSLRPIVWIGLISYSVYLWHWPLIVFIKMGFLPFLSENHRLYVLSIAALSLGLGAASWRLVECPFRGGLVRNISRPKVFGTAAAAIACSAAVALALLSLNGLQSRFPANAIKVAKLIDTPQQMQIGTCFITTKYRFDQFRADLCMKVDPAKNNYLLLGDSHSAALWYGLSKLMPSANILQASVSGCNPILSDSTHDNCGQMMQFIFHEFLPSHSIQGVFLTARWSNEADFESVRGTVDWCSKHNIAVYILGPVVEYDASLPKLLAFSIAFNDPDLPARHMEKRFLDLDTSMRTRTEHDWKVHYVSIVDAECQKGECVRYADRGNELALMGDDNHLSNAGSVWVVRRLMAAGKLPL
;
A
#
# COMPACT_ATOMS: atom_id res chain seq x y z
N MET A 1 -14.09 16.05 47.09
CA MET A 1 -13.72 15.22 45.93
C MET A 1 -12.86 16.09 45.03
N ASP A 2 -11.54 15.88 45.06
CA ASP A 2 -10.57 16.70 44.36
C ASP A 2 -10.85 16.68 42.85
N GLN A 3 -10.98 17.87 42.27
CA GLN A 3 -11.05 18.08 40.82
C GLN A 3 -9.72 17.69 40.24
N ALA A 4 -9.59 16.43 39.76
CA ALA A 4 -8.44 16.02 38.98
C ALA A 4 -8.49 16.77 37.67
N GLU A 5 -7.79 17.93 37.59
CA GLU A 5 -7.38 18.49 36.32
C GLU A 5 -6.81 17.34 35.45
N LEU A 6 -7.23 17.25 34.19
CA LEU A 6 -6.53 16.36 33.24
C LEU A 6 -5.08 16.86 33.17
N LYS A 7 -4.26 16.30 34.04
CA LYS A 7 -2.83 16.61 34.10
C LYS A 7 -2.24 16.27 32.75
N TYR A 8 -1.47 17.16 32.17
CA TYR A 8 -0.76 16.91 30.93
C TYR A 8 -0.01 15.59 31.00
N ARG A 9 -0.15 14.73 29.99
CA ARG A 9 0.36 13.36 29.88
C ARG A 9 1.46 13.29 28.81
N PRO A 10 2.74 13.61 29.17
CA PRO A 10 3.84 13.58 28.22
C PRO A 10 4.11 12.16 27.66
N ASP A 11 3.78 11.13 28.41
CA ASP A 11 3.89 9.73 27.96
C ASP A 11 2.96 9.40 26.77
N ILE A 12 1.82 10.08 26.64
CA ILE A 12 0.95 9.94 25.46
C ILE A 12 1.59 10.59 24.23
N ASP A 13 2.22 11.76 24.38
CA ASP A 13 2.98 12.34 23.28
C ASP A 13 4.16 11.45 22.90
N GLY A 14 4.83 10.82 23.88
CA GLY A 14 5.86 9.82 23.60
C GLY A 14 5.33 8.58 22.88
N LEU A 15 4.14 8.12 23.21
CA LEU A 15 3.50 7.00 22.49
C LEU A 15 3.15 7.41 21.04
N ARG A 16 2.75 8.67 20.80
CA ARG A 16 2.58 9.21 19.45
C ARG A 16 3.89 9.26 18.66
N ALA A 17 5.01 9.58 19.36
CA ALA A 17 6.34 9.54 18.74
C ALA A 17 6.70 8.13 18.29
N LEU A 18 6.51 7.13 19.16
CA LEU A 18 6.70 5.71 18.81
C LEU A 18 5.87 5.34 17.58
N ALA A 19 4.58 5.68 17.58
CA ALA A 19 3.66 5.35 16.49
C ALA A 19 4.10 5.96 15.15
N VAL A 20 4.45 7.26 15.10
CA VAL A 20 4.86 7.89 13.84
C VAL A 20 6.21 7.39 13.34
N LEU A 21 7.15 7.07 14.24
CA LEU A 21 8.45 6.52 13.86
C LEU A 21 8.31 5.09 13.29
N LEU A 22 7.45 4.25 13.88
CA LEU A 22 7.14 2.93 13.33
C LEU A 22 6.60 3.02 11.91
N VAL A 23 5.63 3.91 11.64
CA VAL A 23 5.08 4.14 10.30
C VAL A 23 6.15 4.66 9.34
N LEU A 24 6.94 5.64 9.76
CA LEU A 24 8.00 6.23 8.93
C LEU A 24 9.04 5.18 8.53
N PHE A 25 9.57 4.43 9.48
CA PHE A 25 10.61 3.43 9.22
C PHE A 25 10.09 2.20 8.46
N PHE A 26 8.82 1.85 8.64
CA PHE A 26 8.14 0.84 7.81
C PHE A 26 8.15 1.25 6.33
N HIS A 27 7.67 2.47 6.02
CA HIS A 27 7.63 2.95 4.65
C HIS A 27 9.03 3.17 4.04
N LEU A 28 10.04 3.39 4.87
CA LEU A 28 11.45 3.46 4.46
C LEU A 28 12.13 2.09 4.36
N GLN A 29 11.43 1.01 4.69
CA GLN A 29 11.95 -0.36 4.69
C GLN A 29 13.22 -0.53 5.56
N VAL A 30 13.24 0.11 6.74
CA VAL A 30 14.41 0.09 7.64
C VAL A 30 14.42 -1.19 8.47
N GLY A 31 15.46 -1.99 8.29
CA GLY A 31 15.72 -3.17 9.13
C GLY A 31 14.60 -4.22 9.02
N ARG A 32 14.20 -4.78 10.17
CA ARG A 32 13.17 -5.82 10.28
C ARG A 32 11.79 -5.26 10.67
N LEU A 33 11.52 -3.98 10.45
CA LEU A 33 10.26 -3.33 10.85
C LEU A 33 9.13 -3.55 9.81
N SER A 34 8.95 -4.78 9.35
CA SER A 34 7.94 -5.14 8.33
C SER A 34 6.49 -4.93 8.81
N GLY A 35 6.25 -4.92 10.11
CA GLY A 35 4.95 -4.65 10.73
C GLY A 35 4.77 -3.21 11.25
N GLY A 36 5.66 -2.27 10.91
CA GLY A 36 5.60 -0.90 11.46
C GLY A 36 4.34 -0.10 11.10
N PHE A 37 3.55 -0.56 10.13
CA PHE A 37 2.22 -0.01 9.83
C PHE A 37 1.27 -0.01 11.03
N VAL A 38 1.45 -0.90 12.03
CA VAL A 38 0.67 -0.94 13.27
C VAL A 38 0.74 0.36 14.09
N GLY A 39 1.66 1.26 13.78
CA GLY A 39 1.68 2.60 14.37
C GLY A 39 0.37 3.38 14.13
N VAL A 40 -0.34 3.12 13.02
CA VAL A 40 -1.66 3.73 12.75
C VAL A 40 -2.70 3.28 13.78
N ASP A 41 -2.70 2.00 14.13
CA ASP A 41 -3.62 1.41 15.13
C ASP A 41 -3.36 2.01 16.53
N VAL A 42 -2.08 2.19 16.86
CA VAL A 42 -1.69 2.92 18.10
C VAL A 42 -2.24 4.35 18.09
N PHE A 43 -2.18 5.07 16.95
CA PHE A 43 -2.78 6.39 16.83
C PHE A 43 -4.30 6.36 17.04
N PHE A 44 -5.00 5.39 16.48
CA PHE A 44 -6.46 5.28 16.64
C PHE A 44 -6.86 5.10 18.11
N VAL A 45 -6.15 4.26 18.87
CA VAL A 45 -6.40 4.10 20.32
C VAL A 45 -6.14 5.42 21.07
N ILE A 46 -5.02 6.11 20.77
CA ILE A 46 -4.70 7.41 21.38
C ILE A 46 -5.81 8.43 21.06
N SER A 47 -6.22 8.50 19.80
CA SER A 47 -7.24 9.44 19.31
C SER A 47 -8.59 9.21 20.00
N GLY A 48 -9.02 7.94 20.07
CA GLY A 48 -10.23 7.56 20.79
C GLY A 48 -10.19 7.94 22.27
N TYR A 49 -9.06 7.71 22.95
CA TYR A 49 -8.86 8.07 24.35
C TYR A 49 -8.93 9.60 24.57
N LEU A 50 -8.17 10.37 23.81
CA LEU A 50 -8.08 11.81 23.99
C LEU A 50 -9.39 12.52 23.67
N ILE A 51 -10.03 12.17 22.54
CA ILE A 51 -11.30 12.79 22.13
C ILE A 51 -12.41 12.50 23.11
N THR A 52 -12.57 11.24 23.50
CA THR A 52 -13.58 10.84 24.48
C THR A 52 -13.33 11.50 25.82
N GLY A 53 -12.07 11.55 26.29
CA GLY A 53 -11.70 12.21 27.54
C GLY A 53 -12.04 13.70 27.57
N ILE A 54 -11.80 14.42 26.43
CA ILE A 54 -12.18 15.84 26.29
C ILE A 54 -13.70 16.01 26.39
N ILE A 55 -14.47 15.20 25.67
CA ILE A 55 -15.94 15.28 25.64
C ILE A 55 -16.52 15.01 27.03
N VAL A 56 -16.07 13.93 27.67
CA VAL A 56 -16.54 13.55 29.01
C VAL A 56 -16.25 14.67 30.02
N LYS A 57 -15.00 15.14 30.09
CA LYS A 57 -14.60 16.20 31.00
C LYS A 57 -15.40 17.47 30.79
N GLU A 58 -15.55 17.95 29.56
CA GLU A 58 -16.31 19.17 29.27
C GLU A 58 -17.81 19.00 29.61
N THR A 59 -18.37 17.80 29.37
CA THR A 59 -19.76 17.51 29.72
C THR A 59 -19.99 17.56 31.24
N GLU A 60 -19.03 17.10 32.04
CA GLU A 60 -19.12 17.03 33.50
C GLU A 60 -18.80 18.38 34.17
N THR A 61 -18.01 19.25 33.54
CA THR A 61 -17.55 20.51 34.19
C THR A 61 -18.27 21.76 33.67
N SER A 62 -18.04 22.12 32.41
CA SER A 62 -18.45 23.43 31.86
C SER A 62 -19.59 23.36 30.84
N GLY A 63 -20.05 22.17 30.53
CA GLY A 63 -20.94 21.90 29.41
C GLY A 63 -20.18 21.78 28.09
N PHE A 64 -20.41 20.66 27.37
CA PHE A 64 -19.78 20.41 26.09
C PHE A 64 -20.43 21.21 24.97
N SER A 65 -19.64 21.93 24.21
CA SER A 65 -20.09 22.65 23.02
C SER A 65 -19.55 22.00 21.75
N VAL A 66 -20.44 21.45 20.95
CA VAL A 66 -20.16 20.83 19.64
C VAL A 66 -19.41 21.81 18.73
N VAL A 67 -19.88 23.06 18.66
CA VAL A 67 -19.26 24.11 17.83
C VAL A 67 -17.85 24.41 18.27
N LYS A 68 -17.60 24.55 19.60
CA LYS A 68 -16.26 24.78 20.16
C LYS A 68 -15.33 23.57 19.90
N PHE A 69 -15.88 22.36 19.95
CA PHE A 69 -15.12 21.14 19.66
C PHE A 69 -14.64 21.15 18.20
N TYR A 70 -15.53 21.35 17.22
CA TYR A 70 -15.14 21.37 15.80
C TYR A 70 -14.25 22.56 15.45
N GLU A 71 -14.43 23.74 16.06
CA GLU A 71 -13.52 24.86 15.92
C GLU A 71 -12.07 24.45 16.29
N ARG A 72 -11.89 23.79 17.45
CA ARG A 72 -10.56 23.33 17.89
C ARG A 72 -9.96 22.29 16.94
N ARG A 73 -10.77 21.39 16.39
CA ARG A 73 -10.31 20.42 15.39
C ARG A 73 -9.91 21.10 14.10
N ALA A 74 -10.77 21.97 13.56
CA ALA A 74 -10.46 22.74 12.36
C ALA A 74 -9.13 23.51 12.48
N ARG A 75 -8.93 24.24 13.59
CA ARG A 75 -7.67 24.96 13.85
C ARG A 75 -6.44 24.06 13.95
N ARG A 76 -6.62 22.81 14.39
CA ARG A 76 -5.52 21.86 14.59
C ARG A 76 -5.13 21.12 13.33
N ILE A 77 -6.10 20.73 12.50
CA ILE A 77 -5.94 19.74 11.43
C ILE A 77 -5.83 20.40 10.07
N LEU A 78 -6.79 21.28 9.74
CA LEU A 78 -6.93 21.83 8.39
C LEU A 78 -5.74 22.66 7.89
N PRO A 79 -5.10 23.55 8.70
CA PRO A 79 -4.02 24.37 8.17
C PRO A 79 -2.83 23.56 7.65
N ALA A 80 -2.34 22.58 8.41
CA ALA A 80 -1.23 21.74 7.98
C ALA A 80 -1.63 20.81 6.82
N LEU A 81 -2.85 20.27 6.83
CA LEU A 81 -3.38 19.45 5.73
C LEU A 81 -3.36 20.25 4.42
N PHE A 82 -3.93 21.46 4.39
CA PHE A 82 -4.00 22.26 3.16
C PHE A 82 -2.64 22.71 2.65
N VAL A 83 -1.66 22.96 3.53
CA VAL A 83 -0.29 23.21 3.11
C VAL A 83 0.30 22.02 2.38
N VAL A 84 0.14 20.81 2.92
CA VAL A 84 0.62 19.58 2.27
C VAL A 84 -0.12 19.32 0.95
N LEU A 85 -1.47 19.44 0.94
CA LEU A 85 -2.24 19.29 -0.28
C LEU A 85 -1.81 20.27 -1.38
N SER A 86 -1.55 21.53 -1.02
CA SER A 86 -1.08 22.56 -1.97
C SER A 86 0.29 22.22 -2.56
N VAL A 87 1.24 21.82 -1.72
CA VAL A 87 2.58 21.41 -2.20
C VAL A 87 2.49 20.15 -3.06
N CYS A 88 1.72 19.15 -2.65
CA CYS A 88 1.48 17.95 -3.46
C CYS A 88 0.84 18.29 -4.81
N THR A 89 -0.09 19.26 -4.85
CA THR A 89 -0.71 19.72 -6.12
C THR A 89 0.33 20.35 -7.06
N LEU A 90 1.19 21.21 -6.53
CA LEU A 90 2.26 21.83 -7.34
C LEU A 90 3.25 20.79 -7.88
N LEU A 91 3.64 19.82 -7.06
CA LEU A 91 4.51 18.74 -7.51
C LEU A 91 3.80 17.83 -8.51
N ALA A 92 2.53 17.48 -8.28
CA ALA A 92 1.73 16.68 -9.22
C ALA A 92 1.58 17.37 -10.59
N LEU A 93 1.37 18.69 -10.60
CA LEU A 93 1.37 19.50 -11.83
C LEU A 93 2.68 19.40 -12.59
N ARG A 94 3.82 19.16 -11.93
CA ARG A 94 5.14 19.06 -12.59
C ARG A 94 5.47 17.63 -13.04
N TYR A 95 5.12 16.62 -12.23
CA TYR A 95 5.64 15.25 -12.38
C TYR A 95 4.60 14.23 -12.86
N PHE A 96 3.31 14.61 -13.02
CA PHE A 96 2.27 13.67 -13.40
C PHE A 96 1.84 13.81 -14.85
N LEU A 97 1.64 12.67 -15.49
CA LEU A 97 0.96 12.57 -16.77
C LEU A 97 -0.55 12.88 -16.59
N PRO A 98 -1.29 13.20 -17.67
CA PRO A 98 -2.71 13.56 -17.58
C PRO A 98 -3.57 12.53 -16.83
N GLY A 99 -3.41 11.22 -17.08
CA GLY A 99 -4.13 10.16 -16.36
C GLY A 99 -3.80 10.12 -14.87
N GLU A 100 -2.50 10.20 -14.53
CA GLU A 100 -2.04 10.26 -13.14
C GLU A 100 -2.56 11.52 -12.43
N LEU A 101 -2.59 12.66 -13.13
CA LEU A 101 -3.09 13.92 -12.58
C LEU A 101 -4.60 13.88 -12.33
N MET A 102 -5.38 13.18 -13.17
CA MET A 102 -6.81 12.93 -12.91
C MET A 102 -7.01 12.02 -11.68
N SER A 103 -6.21 10.96 -11.52
CA SER A 103 -6.23 10.09 -10.35
C SER A 103 -5.83 10.87 -9.08
N TYR A 104 -4.81 11.72 -9.18
CA TYR A 104 -4.43 12.65 -8.12
C TYR A 104 -5.57 13.60 -7.76
N ALA A 105 -6.25 14.19 -8.74
CA ALA A 105 -7.36 15.12 -8.51
C ALA A 105 -8.53 14.47 -7.77
N ARG A 106 -8.84 13.20 -8.08
CA ARG A 106 -9.84 12.42 -7.32
C ARG A 106 -9.39 12.17 -5.88
N SER A 107 -8.12 11.84 -5.67
CA SER A 107 -7.57 11.67 -4.32
C SER A 107 -7.47 13.00 -3.55
N LEU A 108 -7.20 14.12 -4.22
CA LEU A 108 -7.23 15.47 -3.63
C LEU A 108 -8.64 15.83 -3.16
N LEU A 109 -9.65 15.59 -3.99
CA LEU A 109 -11.05 15.82 -3.63
C LEU A 109 -11.46 14.97 -2.44
N SER A 110 -11.10 13.68 -2.44
CA SER A 110 -11.45 12.74 -1.37
C SER A 110 -10.74 13.07 -0.05
N ALA A 111 -9.46 13.48 -0.09
CA ALA A 111 -8.73 13.93 1.08
C ALA A 111 -9.29 15.24 1.65
N THR A 112 -9.64 16.20 0.77
CA THR A 112 -10.25 17.47 1.13
C THR A 112 -11.59 17.30 1.87
N LEU A 113 -12.40 16.32 1.47
CA LEU A 113 -13.72 16.04 2.02
C LEU A 113 -13.72 14.88 3.03
N SER A 114 -12.55 14.41 3.46
CA SER A 114 -12.35 13.37 4.48
C SER A 114 -13.05 12.04 4.18
N TYR A 115 -13.08 11.61 2.89
CA TYR A 115 -13.54 10.28 2.48
C TYR A 115 -12.49 9.50 1.67
N SER A 116 -11.22 9.84 1.80
CA SER A 116 -10.13 9.21 1.04
C SER A 116 -9.99 7.70 1.33
N ASN A 117 -10.37 7.24 2.51
CA ASN A 117 -10.45 5.81 2.83
C ASN A 117 -11.45 5.07 1.92
N ILE A 118 -12.64 5.63 1.68
CA ILE A 118 -13.65 5.05 0.77
C ILE A 118 -13.16 5.11 -0.68
N TYR A 119 -12.54 6.23 -1.08
CA TYR A 119 -11.98 6.37 -2.41
C TYR A 119 -10.90 5.32 -2.68
N PHE A 120 -9.91 5.17 -1.79
CA PHE A 120 -8.85 4.19 -1.98
C PHE A 120 -9.37 2.76 -1.94
N TRP A 121 -10.31 2.45 -1.05
CA TRP A 121 -10.98 1.15 -1.06
C TRP A 121 -11.67 0.85 -2.41
N SER A 122 -12.41 1.82 -2.96
CA SER A 122 -13.16 1.63 -4.22
C SER A 122 -12.27 1.55 -5.46
N THR A 123 -11.01 2.00 -5.37
CA THR A 123 -10.05 2.00 -6.48
C THR A 123 -8.94 0.96 -6.33
N THR A 124 -8.94 0.17 -5.25
CA THR A 124 -7.98 -0.93 -5.10
C THR A 124 -8.33 -2.05 -6.08
N ASP A 125 -7.47 -2.29 -7.06
CA ASP A 125 -7.57 -3.38 -8.02
C ASP A 125 -6.17 -3.93 -8.35
N TYR A 126 -6.09 -5.10 -9.02
CA TYR A 126 -4.82 -5.72 -9.43
C TYR A 126 -3.96 -4.79 -10.31
N PHE A 127 -4.61 -4.04 -11.22
CA PHE A 127 -3.95 -3.03 -12.06
C PHE A 127 -3.95 -1.63 -11.45
N ASP A 128 -4.34 -1.50 -10.17
CA ASP A 128 -4.30 -0.20 -9.54
C ASP A 128 -2.85 0.30 -9.51
N ALA A 129 -2.70 1.59 -9.79
CA ALA A 129 -1.40 2.24 -9.76
C ALA A 129 -0.70 1.94 -8.42
N PRO A 130 0.57 1.54 -8.42
CA PRO A 130 1.32 1.22 -7.21
C PRO A 130 1.13 2.30 -6.13
N ALA A 131 1.10 1.90 -4.88
CA ALA A 131 0.95 2.84 -3.75
C ALA A 131 1.92 4.03 -3.84
N LEU A 132 3.13 3.78 -4.38
CA LEU A 132 4.19 4.79 -4.61
C LEU A 132 3.87 5.81 -5.72
N THR A 133 2.73 5.68 -6.41
CA THR A 133 2.25 6.70 -7.37
C THR A 133 1.14 7.57 -6.79
N LYS A 134 0.69 7.30 -5.56
CA LYS A 134 -0.43 7.95 -4.90
C LYS A 134 0.03 8.79 -3.70
N PRO A 135 0.46 10.06 -3.90
CA PRO A 135 1.08 10.87 -2.83
C PRO A 135 0.13 11.19 -1.66
N LEU A 136 -1.17 11.07 -1.84
CA LEU A 136 -2.17 11.31 -0.79
C LEU A 136 -2.72 10.01 -0.17
N LEU A 137 -2.16 8.83 -0.49
CA LEU A 137 -2.66 7.55 -0.01
C LEU A 137 -2.79 7.51 1.52
N HIS A 138 -1.77 7.98 2.24
CA HIS A 138 -1.74 7.98 3.71
C HIS A 138 -2.89 8.74 4.37
N THR A 139 -3.60 9.61 3.63
CA THR A 139 -4.75 10.37 4.17
C THR A 139 -5.97 9.48 4.48
N TRP A 140 -5.95 8.20 4.07
CA TRP A 140 -7.03 7.26 4.37
C TRP A 140 -7.28 7.10 5.88
N SER A 141 -6.22 7.00 6.68
CA SER A 141 -6.34 6.84 8.13
C SER A 141 -6.84 8.13 8.80
N LEU A 142 -6.41 9.29 8.29
CA LEU A 142 -6.92 10.58 8.74
C LEU A 142 -8.43 10.71 8.43
N ALA A 143 -8.89 10.23 7.28
CA ALA A 143 -10.31 10.23 6.95
C ALA A 143 -11.13 9.38 7.94
N VAL A 144 -10.64 8.18 8.31
CA VAL A 144 -11.28 7.34 9.35
C VAL A 144 -11.36 8.09 10.69
N GLU A 145 -10.29 8.76 11.10
CA GLU A 145 -10.29 9.56 12.33
C GLU A 145 -11.29 10.72 12.26
N GLU A 146 -11.31 11.49 11.16
CA GLU A 146 -12.23 12.63 11.01
C GLU A 146 -13.71 12.19 10.98
N GLN A 147 -14.01 11.05 10.34
CA GLN A 147 -15.33 10.44 10.35
C GLN A 147 -15.75 10.06 11.79
N PHE A 148 -14.83 9.49 12.57
CA PHE A 148 -15.07 9.21 13.97
C PHE A 148 -15.28 10.52 14.76
N TYR A 149 -14.48 11.56 14.55
CA TYR A 149 -14.63 12.86 15.21
C TYR A 149 -15.95 13.56 14.85
N LEU A 150 -16.49 13.30 13.67
CA LEU A 150 -17.78 13.84 13.24
C LEU A 150 -18.96 13.16 13.98
N ILE A 151 -18.91 11.85 14.10
CA ILE A 151 -20.03 11.04 14.60
C ILE A 151 -19.98 10.88 16.13
N TRP A 152 -18.79 10.63 16.69
CA TRP A 152 -18.61 10.22 18.07
C TRP A 152 -19.10 11.24 19.13
N PRO A 153 -18.83 12.55 19.00
CA PRO A 153 -19.34 13.54 19.93
C PRO A 153 -20.87 13.56 19.99
N LEU A 154 -21.53 13.42 18.83
CA LEU A 154 -22.98 13.42 18.72
C LEU A 154 -23.59 12.17 19.40
N LEU A 155 -22.99 11.00 19.17
CA LEU A 155 -23.40 9.76 19.84
C LEU A 155 -23.25 9.85 21.36
N LEU A 156 -22.12 10.37 21.86
CA LEU A 156 -21.91 10.53 23.31
C LEU A 156 -22.89 11.49 23.94
N LEU A 157 -23.28 12.55 23.24
CA LEU A 157 -24.29 13.51 23.77
C LEU A 157 -25.68 12.90 23.84
N LEU A 158 -26.09 12.09 22.89
CA LEU A 158 -27.37 11.38 22.91
C LEU A 158 -27.52 10.53 24.19
N PHE A 159 -26.40 9.97 24.68
CA PHE A 159 -26.39 9.08 25.85
C PHE A 159 -25.90 9.77 27.14
N SER A 160 -25.71 11.11 27.16
CA SER A 160 -24.95 11.78 28.24
C SER A 160 -25.69 12.04 29.55
N ARG A 161 -27.02 12.21 29.60
CA ARG A 161 -27.75 12.63 30.82
C ARG A 161 -28.67 11.58 31.43
N ARG A 162 -29.32 10.76 30.65
CA ARG A 162 -30.35 9.83 31.12
C ARG A 162 -29.93 8.37 31.20
N TRP A 163 -28.78 8.00 30.58
CA TRP A 163 -28.40 6.62 30.31
C TRP A 163 -26.92 6.33 30.61
N LEU A 164 -26.37 6.86 31.71
CA LEU A 164 -24.93 6.70 32.04
C LEU A 164 -24.50 5.23 32.14
N THR A 165 -25.32 4.34 32.66
CA THR A 165 -25.03 2.90 32.72
C THR A 165 -25.18 2.27 31.34
N ALA A 166 -26.24 2.60 30.59
CA ALA A 166 -26.47 2.10 29.25
C ALA A 166 -25.36 2.55 28.27
N ARG A 167 -24.83 3.77 28.44
CA ARG A 167 -23.69 4.28 27.63
C ARG A 167 -22.52 3.34 27.65
N LYS A 168 -22.13 2.79 28.79
CA LYS A 168 -21.00 1.84 28.90
C LYS A 168 -21.26 0.56 28.11
N TRP A 169 -22.46 0.02 28.21
CA TRP A 169 -22.85 -1.20 27.49
C TRP A 169 -22.99 -0.96 25.99
N ILE A 170 -23.49 0.19 25.56
CA ILE A 170 -23.58 0.58 24.15
C ILE A 170 -22.17 0.69 23.56
N VAL A 171 -21.24 1.36 24.23
CA VAL A 171 -19.85 1.50 23.75
C VAL A 171 -19.16 0.14 23.69
N ALA A 172 -19.34 -0.71 24.70
CA ALA A 172 -18.81 -2.07 24.69
C ALA A 172 -19.43 -2.93 23.57
N GLY A 173 -20.74 -2.78 23.33
CA GLY A 173 -21.42 -3.46 22.22
C GLY A 173 -20.93 -3.01 20.84
N LEU A 174 -20.76 -1.69 20.63
CA LEU A 174 -20.19 -1.14 19.39
C LEU A 174 -18.75 -1.61 19.17
N PHE A 175 -17.94 -1.64 20.23
CA PHE A 175 -16.59 -2.19 20.19
C PHE A 175 -16.61 -3.66 19.75
N ALA A 176 -17.42 -4.50 20.39
CA ALA A 176 -17.51 -5.93 20.08
C ALA A 176 -18.02 -6.17 18.66
N ALA A 177 -19.05 -5.43 18.23
CA ALA A 177 -19.62 -5.55 16.89
C ALA A 177 -18.61 -5.14 15.81
N SER A 178 -17.90 -4.01 15.99
CA SER A 178 -16.87 -3.55 15.06
C SER A 178 -15.67 -4.51 15.01
N LEU A 179 -15.23 -5.06 16.15
CA LEU A 179 -14.17 -6.06 16.21
C LEU A 179 -14.57 -7.36 15.50
N ALA A 180 -15.79 -7.86 15.78
CA ALA A 180 -16.30 -9.07 15.12
C ALA A 180 -16.38 -8.89 13.60
N TRP A 181 -16.85 -7.72 13.13
CA TRP A 181 -16.85 -7.35 11.73
C TRP A 181 -15.43 -7.28 11.16
N SER A 182 -14.48 -6.67 11.89
CA SER A 182 -13.08 -6.57 11.49
C SER A 182 -12.43 -7.96 11.30
N ILE A 183 -12.70 -8.90 12.22
CA ILE A 183 -12.21 -10.28 12.14
C ILE A 183 -12.78 -10.99 10.92
N TRP A 184 -14.08 -10.89 10.72
CA TRP A 184 -14.75 -11.49 9.56
C TRP A 184 -14.23 -10.89 8.25
N ALA A 185 -14.20 -9.55 8.14
CA ALA A 185 -13.79 -8.85 6.94
C ALA A 185 -12.32 -9.09 6.58
N ALA A 186 -11.43 -9.25 7.55
CA ALA A 186 -10.01 -9.55 7.30
C ALA A 186 -9.80 -10.86 6.52
N HIS A 187 -10.72 -11.80 6.62
CA HIS A 187 -10.67 -13.07 5.87
C HIS A 187 -11.39 -13.00 4.52
N TYR A 188 -12.52 -12.28 4.44
CA TYR A 188 -13.39 -12.33 3.26
C TYR A 188 -13.26 -11.11 2.35
N SER A 189 -12.80 -9.98 2.85
CA SER A 189 -12.62 -8.73 2.11
C SER A 189 -11.52 -7.89 2.75
N PRO A 190 -10.22 -8.27 2.58
CA PRO A 190 -9.08 -7.62 3.23
C PRO A 190 -9.02 -6.11 3.00
N ASP A 191 -9.30 -5.65 1.78
CA ASP A 191 -9.30 -4.22 1.45
C ASP A 191 -10.40 -3.46 2.19
N ALA A 192 -11.61 -4.03 2.28
CA ALA A 192 -12.68 -3.44 3.07
C ALA A 192 -12.34 -3.41 4.57
N ALA A 193 -11.71 -4.49 5.07
CA ALA A 193 -11.22 -4.55 6.44
C ALA A 193 -10.19 -3.46 6.74
N PHE A 194 -9.30 -3.17 5.80
CA PHE A 194 -8.23 -2.20 5.97
C PHE A 194 -8.73 -0.75 5.92
N TYR A 195 -9.56 -0.39 4.94
CA TYR A 195 -9.93 0.98 4.64
C TYR A 195 -11.24 1.45 5.28
N LEU A 196 -12.22 0.57 5.51
CA LEU A 196 -13.55 1.02 5.92
C LEU A 196 -13.63 1.31 7.43
N PRO A 197 -14.38 2.35 7.83
CA PRO A 197 -14.44 2.79 9.22
C PRO A 197 -15.07 1.74 10.15
N PHE A 198 -16.00 0.92 9.65
CA PHE A 198 -16.65 -0.12 10.48
C PHE A 198 -15.68 -1.19 10.97
N SER A 199 -14.65 -1.52 10.18
CA SER A 199 -13.62 -2.50 10.53
C SER A 199 -12.55 -1.93 11.46
N ARG A 200 -12.46 -0.61 11.57
CA ARG A 200 -11.41 0.13 12.29
C ARG A 200 -11.93 0.85 13.52
N ALA A 201 -13.27 1.06 13.64
CA ALA A 201 -13.87 1.84 14.73
C ALA A 201 -13.56 1.26 16.12
N TRP A 202 -13.44 -0.07 16.26
CA TRP A 202 -13.12 -0.71 17.53
C TRP A 202 -11.77 -0.26 18.12
N GLU A 203 -10.81 0.14 17.29
CA GLU A 203 -9.49 0.63 17.71
C GLU A 203 -9.63 2.00 18.41
N LEU A 204 -10.43 2.90 17.83
CA LEU A 204 -10.79 4.18 18.46
C LEU A 204 -11.67 3.96 19.70
N LEU A 205 -12.59 3.01 19.63
CA LEU A 205 -13.45 2.65 20.75
C LEU A 205 -12.68 1.99 21.89
N ALA A 206 -11.57 1.28 21.64
CA ALA A 206 -10.66 0.79 22.68
C ALA A 206 -10.12 1.96 23.54
N GLY A 207 -9.71 3.04 22.88
CA GLY A 207 -9.32 4.28 23.56
C GLY A 207 -10.49 4.93 24.32
N ALA A 208 -11.68 4.96 23.70
CA ALA A 208 -12.89 5.50 24.33
C ALA A 208 -13.30 4.71 25.58
N ILE A 209 -13.20 3.38 25.58
CA ILE A 209 -13.45 2.49 26.73
C ILE A 209 -12.56 2.88 27.92
N LEU A 210 -11.29 3.18 27.68
CA LEU A 210 -10.37 3.65 28.72
C LEU A 210 -10.80 5.03 29.27
N ALA A 211 -11.16 5.96 28.39
CA ALA A 211 -11.58 7.31 28.80
C ALA A 211 -12.90 7.32 29.61
N LEU A 212 -13.79 6.36 29.30
CA LEU A 212 -15.08 6.20 29.99
C LEU A 212 -15.00 5.41 31.32
N ASN A 213 -13.80 4.98 31.73
CA ASN A 213 -13.58 4.16 32.91
C ASN A 213 -14.43 2.87 32.92
N ILE A 214 -14.53 2.21 31.77
CA ILE A 214 -15.26 0.93 31.64
C ILE A 214 -14.40 -0.22 32.17
N VAL A 215 -13.07 -0.16 31.98
CA VAL A 215 -12.12 -1.15 32.49
C VAL A 215 -11.59 -0.78 33.86
N PRO A 216 -11.24 -1.77 34.72
CA PRO A 216 -10.67 -1.53 36.02
C PRO A 216 -9.39 -0.68 36.01
N GLU A 217 -9.19 0.09 37.05
CA GLU A 217 -8.02 0.94 37.24
C GLU A 217 -6.80 0.13 37.73
N ILE A 218 -5.65 0.34 37.12
CA ILE A 218 -4.40 -0.30 37.55
C ILE A 218 -3.74 0.60 38.60
N ARG A 219 -4.14 0.44 39.86
CA ARG A 219 -3.62 1.26 41.00
C ARG A 219 -2.30 0.72 41.54
N ASN A 220 -2.08 -0.61 41.54
CA ASN A 220 -0.90 -1.23 42.07
C ASN A 220 0.33 -0.91 41.19
N LYS A 221 1.45 -0.50 41.82
CA LYS A 221 2.70 -0.11 41.12
C LYS A 221 3.27 -1.25 40.28
N LEU A 222 3.30 -2.48 40.82
CA LEU A 222 3.84 -3.64 40.10
C LEU A 222 3.03 -3.93 38.84
N TRP A 223 1.70 -3.97 38.95
CA TRP A 223 0.84 -4.21 37.80
C TRP A 223 0.90 -3.10 36.75
N ARG A 224 1.17 -1.84 37.16
CA ARG A 224 1.43 -0.75 36.20
C ARG A 224 2.72 -0.96 35.42
N GLU A 225 3.79 -1.40 36.10
CA GLU A 225 5.06 -1.73 35.43
C GLU A 225 4.86 -2.89 34.45
N VAL A 226 4.25 -3.99 34.92
CA VAL A 226 3.98 -5.17 34.08
C VAL A 226 3.13 -4.78 32.87
N ALA A 227 2.03 -4.06 33.07
CA ALA A 227 1.14 -3.64 31.97
C ALA A 227 1.85 -2.74 30.95
N SER A 228 2.68 -1.79 31.41
CA SER A 228 3.38 -0.89 30.50
C SER A 228 4.48 -1.59 29.71
N ILE A 229 5.23 -2.51 30.33
CA ILE A 229 6.26 -3.32 29.67
C ILE A 229 5.61 -4.28 28.67
N ALA A 230 4.56 -5.00 29.08
CA ALA A 230 3.80 -5.89 28.19
C ALA A 230 3.20 -5.12 27.02
N GLY A 231 2.67 -3.92 27.27
CA GLY A 231 2.12 -3.06 26.21
C GLY A 231 3.16 -2.61 25.19
N LEU A 232 4.33 -2.17 25.65
CA LEU A 232 5.43 -1.81 24.76
C LEU A 232 5.94 -3.05 24.00
N GLY A 233 6.10 -4.18 24.70
CA GLY A 233 6.50 -5.45 24.10
C GLY A 233 5.54 -5.92 23.01
N ALA A 234 4.21 -5.78 23.23
CA ALA A 234 3.20 -6.13 22.25
C ALA A 234 3.30 -5.28 20.97
N ILE A 235 3.48 -3.95 21.10
CA ILE A 235 3.65 -3.05 19.94
C ILE A 235 4.93 -3.40 19.18
N LEU A 236 6.05 -3.57 19.88
CA LEU A 236 7.33 -3.89 19.24
C LEU A 236 7.32 -5.27 18.60
N PHE A 237 6.74 -6.28 19.26
CA PHE A 237 6.57 -7.61 18.69
C PHE A 237 5.78 -7.56 17.38
N ALA A 238 4.62 -6.93 17.37
CA ALA A 238 3.82 -6.76 16.17
C ALA A 238 4.60 -6.06 15.06
N SER A 239 5.33 -4.98 15.38
CA SER A 239 6.11 -4.22 14.39
C SER A 239 7.29 -4.99 13.79
N LEU A 240 7.81 -5.99 14.49
CA LEU A 240 8.95 -6.81 14.05
C LEU A 240 8.53 -8.11 13.35
N THR A 241 7.33 -8.64 13.62
CA THR A 241 6.90 -9.96 13.15
C THR A 241 5.81 -9.92 12.09
N TYR A 242 5.01 -8.87 12.05
CA TYR A 242 3.96 -8.75 11.04
C TYR A 242 4.54 -8.39 9.68
N SER A 243 3.86 -8.81 8.64
CA SER A 243 4.24 -8.57 7.26
C SER A 243 2.98 -8.32 6.39
N SER A 244 3.19 -8.08 5.10
CA SER A 244 2.10 -7.96 4.13
C SER A 244 1.21 -9.22 4.02
N GLY A 245 1.72 -10.39 4.42
CA GLY A 245 0.95 -11.63 4.46
C GLY A 245 0.11 -11.82 5.74
N THR A 246 0.23 -10.92 6.73
CA THR A 246 -0.57 -10.99 7.95
C THR A 246 -2.01 -10.58 7.67
N ALA A 247 -3.00 -11.45 8.00
CA ALA A 247 -4.42 -11.09 7.91
C ALA A 247 -4.73 -9.91 8.86
N PHE A 248 -4.89 -8.72 8.29
CA PHE A 248 -4.94 -7.46 9.04
C PHE A 248 -6.14 -6.58 8.58
N PRO A 249 -6.82 -5.84 9.50
CA PRO A 249 -6.53 -5.72 10.93
C PRO A 249 -7.00 -6.94 11.76
N GLY A 250 -8.26 -7.29 11.79
CA GLY A 250 -8.81 -8.46 12.48
C GLY A 250 -8.21 -8.72 13.86
N LEU A 251 -7.89 -9.98 14.13
CA LEU A 251 -7.25 -10.40 15.39
C LEU A 251 -5.83 -9.86 15.56
N ALA A 252 -5.10 -9.66 14.47
CA ALA A 252 -3.72 -9.20 14.55
C ALA A 252 -3.60 -7.79 15.16
N ALA A 253 -4.55 -6.90 14.86
CA ALA A 253 -4.55 -5.55 15.40
C ALA A 253 -4.86 -5.48 16.91
N LEU A 254 -5.39 -6.56 17.52
CA LEU A 254 -5.57 -6.61 18.98
C LEU A 254 -4.24 -6.43 19.73
N LEU A 255 -3.15 -6.92 19.19
CA LEU A 255 -1.86 -6.86 19.85
C LEU A 255 -1.33 -5.41 19.97
N PRO A 256 -1.19 -4.62 18.89
CA PRO A 256 -0.75 -3.22 19.00
C PRO A 256 -1.79 -2.33 19.69
N CYS A 257 -3.09 -2.52 19.45
CA CYS A 257 -4.14 -1.75 20.11
C CYS A 257 -4.21 -2.03 21.62
N GLY A 258 -4.14 -3.30 21.99
CA GLY A 258 -4.07 -3.73 23.40
C GLY A 258 -2.81 -3.20 24.08
N GLY A 259 -1.68 -3.23 23.37
CA GLY A 259 -0.42 -2.66 23.83
C GLY A 259 -0.52 -1.16 24.13
N ALA A 260 -1.09 -0.38 23.21
CA ALA A 260 -1.34 1.04 23.40
C ALA A 260 -2.29 1.29 24.58
N ALA A 261 -3.38 0.51 24.66
CA ALA A 261 -4.35 0.60 25.73
C ALA A 261 -3.72 0.32 27.11
N LEU A 262 -2.86 -0.70 27.22
CA LEU A 262 -2.13 -1.03 28.46
C LEU A 262 -1.18 0.08 28.90
N ILE A 263 -0.42 0.69 27.97
CA ILE A 263 0.47 1.82 28.29
C ILE A 263 -0.35 3.01 28.78
N ILE A 264 -1.45 3.36 28.09
CA ILE A 264 -2.34 4.46 28.48
C ILE A 264 -2.95 4.20 29.85
N ALA A 265 -3.47 2.99 30.10
CA ALA A 265 -4.08 2.60 31.37
C ALA A 265 -3.07 2.63 32.54
N ALA A 266 -1.87 2.10 32.34
CA ALA A 266 -0.80 2.09 33.32
C ALA A 266 -0.38 3.51 33.75
N GLY A 267 -0.39 4.47 32.84
CA GLY A 267 0.00 5.86 33.11
C GLY A 267 -1.07 6.72 33.79
N ARG A 268 -2.29 6.21 34.08
CA ARG A 268 -3.40 7.02 34.65
C ARG A 268 -3.18 7.39 36.12
N PHE A 269 -2.61 6.49 36.91
CA PHE A 269 -2.46 6.63 38.37
C PHE A 269 -1.01 6.76 38.81
N GLY A 270 -0.09 7.03 37.92
CA GLY A 270 1.31 7.27 38.20
C GLY A 270 2.21 6.84 37.04
N THR A 271 3.44 7.27 37.09
CA THR A 271 4.41 7.00 36.04
C THR A 271 5.01 5.60 36.18
N SER A 272 5.03 4.82 35.08
CA SER A 272 5.79 3.57 34.95
C SER A 272 7.17 3.84 34.35
N LEU A 273 8.06 2.82 34.30
CA LEU A 273 9.37 2.90 33.62
C LEU A 273 9.19 3.26 32.14
N VAL A 274 8.29 2.56 31.45
CA VAL A 274 7.96 2.86 30.05
C VAL A 274 7.40 4.27 29.91
N GLY A 275 6.47 4.67 30.79
CA GLY A 275 5.92 6.02 30.80
C GLY A 275 6.99 7.09 31.01
N ARG A 276 7.99 6.84 31.87
CA ARG A 276 9.13 7.75 32.07
C ARG A 276 10.02 7.83 30.83
N ALA A 277 10.32 6.71 30.20
CA ALA A 277 11.08 6.67 28.96
C ALA A 277 10.37 7.44 27.84
N LEU A 278 9.07 7.20 27.65
CA LEU A 278 8.24 7.92 26.67
C LEU A 278 8.11 9.42 27.00
N SER A 279 8.27 9.83 28.25
CA SER A 279 8.21 11.23 28.71
C SER A 279 9.54 11.99 28.54
N LEU A 280 10.58 11.38 27.98
CA LEU A 280 11.83 12.06 27.68
C LEU A 280 11.61 13.21 26.67
N ARG A 281 12.20 14.38 26.95
CA ARG A 281 11.98 15.59 26.15
C ARG A 281 12.12 15.41 24.63
N PRO A 282 13.16 14.72 24.10
CA PRO A 282 13.26 14.50 22.64
C PRO A 282 12.11 13.66 22.09
N ILE A 283 11.69 12.62 22.83
CA ILE A 283 10.59 11.73 22.41
C ILE A 283 9.26 12.50 22.42
N VAL A 284 8.98 13.24 23.49
CA VAL A 284 7.79 14.10 23.58
C VAL A 284 7.76 15.12 22.44
N TRP A 285 8.92 15.72 22.10
CA TRP A 285 9.01 16.68 21.00
C TRP A 285 8.61 16.05 19.66
N ILE A 286 9.11 14.83 19.34
CA ILE A 286 8.67 14.09 18.15
C ILE A 286 7.16 13.83 18.18
N GLY A 287 6.62 13.47 19.35
CA GLY A 287 5.17 13.27 19.52
C GLY A 287 4.34 14.54 19.27
N LEU A 288 4.84 15.68 19.67
CA LEU A 288 4.17 16.97 19.42
C LEU A 288 4.10 17.32 17.93
N ILE A 289 5.14 17.00 17.15
CA ILE A 289 5.19 17.23 15.70
C ILE A 289 4.65 16.05 14.88
N SER A 290 4.22 14.96 15.52
CA SER A 290 3.88 13.68 14.86
C SER A 290 2.83 13.81 13.77
N TYR A 291 1.85 14.69 13.92
CA TYR A 291 0.82 14.94 12.90
C TYR A 291 1.42 15.52 11.62
N SER A 292 2.24 16.57 11.73
CA SER A 292 2.92 17.14 10.57
C SER A 292 3.93 16.16 9.95
N VAL A 293 4.68 15.39 10.76
CA VAL A 293 5.57 14.32 10.24
C VAL A 293 4.78 13.30 9.45
N TYR A 294 3.62 12.85 9.97
CA TYR A 294 2.74 11.92 9.28
C TYR A 294 2.22 12.47 7.95
N LEU A 295 1.89 13.77 7.88
CA LEU A 295 1.43 14.38 6.64
C LEU A 295 2.54 14.50 5.58
N TRP A 296 3.79 14.77 5.98
CA TRP A 296 4.89 15.00 5.04
C TRP A 296 5.62 13.74 4.59
N HIS A 297 5.70 12.68 5.42
CA HIS A 297 6.58 11.54 5.13
C HIS A 297 6.21 10.82 3.83
N TRP A 298 4.93 10.55 3.59
CA TRP A 298 4.48 9.77 2.44
C TRP A 298 4.62 10.53 1.11
N PRO A 299 4.17 11.78 0.97
CA PRO A 299 4.44 12.57 -0.23
C PRO A 299 5.93 12.68 -0.56
N LEU A 300 6.80 12.85 0.43
CA LEU A 300 8.24 12.88 0.21
C LEU A 300 8.74 11.58 -0.41
N ILE A 301 8.34 10.43 0.14
CA ILE A 301 8.68 9.11 -0.39
C ILE A 301 8.25 9.01 -1.86
N VAL A 302 7.00 9.34 -2.14
CA VAL A 302 6.41 9.23 -3.48
C VAL A 302 7.13 10.14 -4.48
N PHE A 303 7.23 11.43 -4.20
CA PHE A 303 7.81 12.37 -5.16
C PHE A 303 9.31 12.21 -5.36
N ILE A 304 10.07 11.80 -4.33
CA ILE A 304 11.51 11.52 -4.49
C ILE A 304 11.71 10.27 -5.36
N LYS A 305 10.92 9.22 -5.18
CA LYS A 305 10.95 8.06 -6.07
C LYS A 305 10.50 8.39 -7.50
N MET A 306 9.67 9.40 -7.68
CA MET A 306 9.27 9.92 -9.01
C MET A 306 10.29 10.87 -9.65
N GLY A 307 11.47 11.03 -9.08
CA GLY A 307 12.53 11.86 -9.64
C GLY A 307 12.56 13.31 -9.16
N PHE A 308 11.82 13.66 -8.09
CA PHE A 308 12.07 14.89 -7.35
C PHE A 308 13.31 14.67 -6.47
N LEU A 309 14.45 15.27 -6.78
CA LEU A 309 15.74 15.03 -6.14
C LEU A 309 16.32 13.63 -6.43
N PRO A 310 16.58 13.26 -7.69
CA PRO A 310 16.96 11.90 -8.09
C PRO A 310 18.24 11.41 -7.43
N PHE A 311 19.20 12.30 -7.10
CA PHE A 311 20.44 11.95 -6.42
C PHE A 311 20.24 11.34 -5.01
N LEU A 312 19.07 11.54 -4.40
CA LEU A 312 18.76 10.92 -3.11
C LEU A 312 18.34 9.45 -3.26
N SER A 313 17.87 9.01 -4.42
CA SER A 313 17.41 7.63 -4.65
C SER A 313 18.52 6.66 -5.06
N GLU A 314 19.68 7.15 -5.46
CA GLU A 314 20.81 6.34 -5.95
C GLU A 314 21.43 5.44 -4.85
N ASN A 315 21.39 5.86 -3.60
CA ASN A 315 21.94 5.12 -2.48
C ASN A 315 20.86 4.92 -1.41
N HIS A 316 20.51 3.66 -1.12
CA HIS A 316 19.45 3.33 -0.16
C HIS A 316 19.68 3.95 1.24
N ARG A 317 20.92 3.96 1.76
CA ARG A 317 21.20 4.57 3.07
C ARG A 317 21.00 6.09 3.05
N LEU A 318 21.48 6.74 1.98
CA LEU A 318 21.29 8.18 1.80
C LEU A 318 19.80 8.51 1.66
N TYR A 319 19.07 7.72 0.87
CA TYR A 319 17.62 7.84 0.72
C TYR A 319 16.90 7.77 2.07
N VAL A 320 17.14 6.73 2.87
CA VAL A 320 16.50 6.54 4.19
C VAL A 320 16.80 7.71 5.13
N LEU A 321 18.08 8.10 5.24
CA LEU A 321 18.49 9.19 6.12
C LEU A 321 17.90 10.53 5.67
N SER A 322 17.90 10.81 4.37
CA SER A 322 17.39 12.05 3.81
C SER A 322 15.87 12.18 3.98
N ILE A 323 15.10 11.13 3.69
CA ILE A 323 13.65 11.14 3.88
C ILE A 323 13.31 11.29 5.37
N ALA A 324 13.99 10.56 6.26
CA ALA A 324 13.77 10.68 7.69
C ALA A 324 14.05 12.12 8.18
N ALA A 325 15.19 12.69 7.79
CA ALA A 325 15.57 14.06 8.14
C ALA A 325 14.61 15.10 7.55
N LEU A 326 14.22 14.96 6.27
CA LEU A 326 13.25 15.86 5.62
C LEU A 326 11.87 15.76 6.26
N SER A 327 11.39 14.53 6.58
CA SER A 327 10.10 14.32 7.23
C SER A 327 10.06 14.98 8.61
N LEU A 328 11.11 14.82 9.41
CA LEU A 328 11.23 15.46 10.72
C LEU A 328 11.39 16.99 10.59
N GLY A 329 12.23 17.47 9.67
CA GLY A 329 12.49 18.89 9.45
C GLY A 329 11.26 19.62 8.93
N LEU A 330 10.61 19.13 7.87
CA LEU A 330 9.37 19.71 7.35
C LEU A 330 8.21 19.55 8.35
N GLY A 331 8.17 18.42 9.08
CA GLY A 331 7.23 18.22 10.17
C GLY A 331 7.38 19.27 11.26
N ALA A 332 8.61 19.54 11.71
CA ALA A 332 8.91 20.56 12.70
C ALA A 332 8.61 21.98 12.19
N ALA A 333 8.98 22.28 10.94
CA ALA A 333 8.68 23.56 10.31
C ALA A 333 7.16 23.79 10.19
N SER A 334 6.43 22.80 9.68
CA SER A 334 4.97 22.83 9.56
C SER A 334 4.30 22.99 10.93
N TRP A 335 4.74 22.24 11.94
CA TRP A 335 4.25 22.39 13.29
C TRP A 335 4.50 23.79 13.85
N ARG A 336 5.73 24.33 13.71
CA ARG A 336 6.11 25.64 14.25
C ARG A 336 5.45 26.81 13.52
N LEU A 337 5.43 26.75 12.19
CA LEU A 337 5.04 27.89 11.35
C LEU A 337 3.55 27.86 10.97
N VAL A 338 2.92 26.67 10.97
CA VAL A 338 1.53 26.50 10.56
C VAL A 338 0.66 26.10 11.75
N GLU A 339 0.91 24.94 12.39
CA GLU A 339 0.01 24.47 13.46
C GLU A 339 -0.01 25.39 14.69
N CYS A 340 1.15 25.76 15.23
CA CYS A 340 1.21 26.55 16.45
C CYS A 340 0.50 27.91 16.34
N PRO A 341 0.67 28.71 15.26
CA PRO A 341 -0.04 29.97 15.09
C PRO A 341 -1.57 29.80 15.10
N PHE A 342 -2.10 28.75 14.46
CA PHE A 342 -3.55 28.51 14.38
C PHE A 342 -4.13 27.93 15.68
N ARG A 343 -3.32 27.20 16.48
CA ARG A 343 -3.79 26.58 17.75
C ARG A 343 -3.82 27.54 18.93
N GLY A 344 -2.93 28.48 19.01
CA GLY A 344 -2.82 29.33 20.21
C GLY A 344 -2.06 30.65 20.02
N GLY A 345 -1.53 30.92 18.81
CA GLY A 345 -0.72 32.11 18.50
C GLY A 345 -1.55 33.29 18.02
N LEU A 346 -1.01 33.97 16.98
CA LEU A 346 -1.56 35.19 16.35
C LEU A 346 -3.06 35.06 15.94
N VAL A 347 -3.52 33.85 15.67
CA VAL A 347 -4.87 33.53 15.17
C VAL A 347 -5.87 33.20 16.29
N ARG A 348 -5.45 33.21 17.58
CA ARG A 348 -6.32 32.90 18.72
C ARG A 348 -7.53 33.83 18.81
N ASN A 349 -7.36 35.09 18.44
CA ASN A 349 -8.39 36.15 18.55
C ASN A 349 -9.35 36.20 17.35
N ILE A 350 -9.16 35.34 16.33
CA ILE A 350 -10.09 35.27 15.20
C ILE A 350 -11.41 34.68 15.66
N SER A 351 -12.50 35.39 15.35
CA SER A 351 -13.85 34.96 15.71
C SER A 351 -14.22 33.65 15.04
N ARG A 352 -15.05 32.83 15.71
CA ARG A 352 -15.51 31.51 15.20
C ARG A 352 -16.08 31.54 13.77
N PRO A 353 -16.95 32.49 13.41
CA PRO A 353 -17.45 32.57 12.04
C PRO A 353 -16.34 32.72 11.00
N LYS A 354 -15.30 33.50 11.31
CA LYS A 354 -14.14 33.67 10.41
C LYS A 354 -13.34 32.37 10.30
N VAL A 355 -13.18 31.60 11.39
CA VAL A 355 -12.48 30.30 11.34
C VAL A 355 -13.23 29.31 10.45
N PHE A 356 -14.54 29.17 10.63
CA PHE A 356 -15.34 28.29 9.79
C PHE A 356 -15.43 28.80 8.34
N GLY A 357 -15.52 30.13 8.14
CA GLY A 357 -15.51 30.73 6.81
C GLY A 357 -14.19 30.49 6.06
N THR A 358 -13.04 30.65 6.73
CA THR A 358 -11.73 30.36 6.10
C THR A 358 -11.54 28.86 5.84
N ALA A 359 -11.99 28.00 6.75
CA ALA A 359 -11.96 26.55 6.54
C ALA A 359 -12.85 26.14 5.34
N ALA A 360 -14.08 26.65 5.27
CA ALA A 360 -14.99 26.40 4.15
C ALA A 360 -14.42 26.93 2.81
N ALA A 361 -13.81 28.12 2.82
CA ALA A 361 -13.16 28.67 1.64
C ALA A 361 -11.97 27.81 1.18
N ALA A 362 -11.14 27.32 2.10
CA ALA A 362 -10.02 26.44 1.76
C ALA A 362 -10.49 25.08 1.21
N ILE A 363 -11.53 24.50 1.80
CA ILE A 363 -12.19 23.28 1.28
C ILE A 363 -12.73 23.53 -0.13
N ALA A 364 -13.49 24.61 -0.33
CA ALA A 364 -14.07 24.96 -1.62
C ALA A 364 -12.99 25.22 -2.69
N CYS A 365 -11.90 25.92 -2.33
CA CYS A 365 -10.78 26.18 -3.24
C CYS A 365 -10.08 24.88 -3.65
N SER A 366 -9.75 24.01 -2.68
CA SER A 366 -9.12 22.71 -2.96
C SER A 366 -10.02 21.81 -3.82
N ALA A 367 -11.33 21.76 -3.53
CA ALA A 367 -12.29 21.02 -4.33
C ALA A 367 -12.42 21.60 -5.74
N ALA A 368 -12.46 22.93 -5.88
CA ALA A 368 -12.50 23.59 -7.19
C ALA A 368 -11.27 23.29 -8.04
N VAL A 369 -10.06 23.27 -7.42
CA VAL A 369 -8.82 22.84 -8.10
C VAL A 369 -8.94 21.41 -8.58
N ALA A 370 -9.39 20.49 -7.73
CA ALA A 370 -9.57 19.09 -8.09
C ALA A 370 -10.56 18.92 -9.26
N LEU A 371 -11.72 19.59 -9.19
CA LEU A 371 -12.73 19.56 -10.24
C LEU A 371 -12.23 20.20 -11.55
N ALA A 372 -11.46 21.29 -11.49
CA ALA A 372 -10.84 21.91 -12.65
C ALA A 372 -9.83 20.94 -13.33
N LEU A 373 -8.99 20.25 -12.54
CA LEU A 373 -8.06 19.25 -13.08
C LEU A 373 -8.80 18.10 -13.78
N LEU A 374 -9.93 17.67 -13.22
CA LEU A 374 -10.77 16.63 -13.82
C LEU A 374 -11.44 17.13 -15.11
N SER A 375 -12.06 18.32 -15.10
CA SER A 375 -12.77 18.89 -16.27
C SER A 375 -11.83 19.20 -17.44
N LEU A 376 -10.57 19.52 -17.14
CA LEU A 376 -9.52 19.75 -18.12
C LEU A 376 -8.76 18.48 -18.52
N ASN A 377 -9.30 17.28 -18.19
CA ASN A 377 -8.72 15.98 -18.51
C ASN A 377 -7.24 15.88 -18.09
N GLY A 378 -6.90 16.31 -16.87
CA GLY A 378 -5.53 16.29 -16.37
C GLY A 378 -4.59 17.24 -17.12
N LEU A 379 -5.09 18.33 -17.67
CA LEU A 379 -4.32 19.33 -18.42
C LEU A 379 -3.50 18.71 -19.58
N GLN A 380 -4.16 17.94 -20.43
CA GLN A 380 -3.52 17.27 -21.58
C GLN A 380 -2.74 18.23 -22.48
N SER A 381 -3.15 19.51 -22.56
CA SER A 381 -2.48 20.55 -23.37
C SER A 381 -1.01 20.82 -22.96
N ARG A 382 -0.56 20.33 -21.80
CA ARG A 382 0.84 20.44 -21.36
C ARG A 382 1.79 19.53 -22.12
N PHE A 383 1.25 18.51 -22.79
CA PHE A 383 2.04 17.46 -23.46
C PHE A 383 1.75 17.42 -24.96
N PRO A 384 2.75 17.09 -25.79
CA PRO A 384 2.56 16.84 -27.21
C PRO A 384 1.59 15.66 -27.43
N ALA A 385 0.86 15.66 -28.54
CA ALA A 385 -0.16 14.64 -28.84
C ALA A 385 0.40 13.20 -28.88
N ASN A 386 1.63 13.01 -29.41
CA ASN A 386 2.30 11.72 -29.42
C ASN A 386 2.68 11.24 -28.01
N ALA A 387 3.11 12.13 -27.12
CA ALA A 387 3.37 11.77 -25.72
C ALA A 387 2.09 11.31 -25.02
N ILE A 388 0.95 12.00 -25.28
CA ILE A 388 -0.36 11.61 -24.71
C ILE A 388 -0.79 10.24 -25.25
N LYS A 389 -0.56 9.97 -26.54
CA LYS A 389 -0.90 8.68 -27.15
C LYS A 389 -0.17 7.53 -26.45
N VAL A 390 1.12 7.68 -26.21
CA VAL A 390 1.93 6.68 -25.49
C VAL A 390 1.52 6.59 -24.03
N ALA A 391 1.26 7.71 -23.35
CA ALA A 391 0.82 7.73 -21.95
C ALA A 391 -0.47 6.94 -21.73
N LYS A 392 -1.42 6.96 -22.67
CA LYS A 392 -2.69 6.22 -22.59
C LYS A 392 -2.51 4.69 -22.61
N LEU A 393 -1.34 4.19 -23.01
CA LEU A 393 -1.06 2.75 -22.99
C LEU A 393 -1.01 2.20 -21.56
N ILE A 394 -0.72 3.04 -20.54
CA ILE A 394 -0.77 2.67 -19.12
C ILE A 394 -2.18 2.16 -18.74
N ASP A 395 -3.21 2.81 -19.27
CA ASP A 395 -4.60 2.48 -18.96
C ASP A 395 -5.18 1.38 -19.88
N THR A 396 -4.35 0.80 -20.77
CA THR A 396 -4.82 -0.22 -21.72
C THR A 396 -4.92 -1.59 -21.00
N PRO A 397 -6.12 -2.20 -20.95
CA PRO A 397 -6.28 -3.50 -20.31
C PRO A 397 -5.39 -4.57 -20.97
N GLN A 398 -4.64 -5.28 -20.16
CA GLN A 398 -3.83 -6.42 -20.61
C GLN A 398 -4.69 -7.69 -20.67
N GLN A 399 -4.51 -8.51 -21.72
CA GLN A 399 -5.26 -9.77 -21.89
C GLN A 399 -4.58 -10.93 -21.16
N MET A 400 -4.59 -10.87 -19.83
CA MET A 400 -3.97 -11.84 -18.92
C MET A 400 -4.94 -12.89 -18.37
N GLN A 401 -6.23 -12.86 -18.77
CA GLN A 401 -7.31 -13.72 -18.25
C GLN A 401 -7.51 -13.63 -16.74
N ILE A 402 -7.50 -12.43 -16.19
CA ILE A 402 -7.65 -12.15 -14.76
C ILE A 402 -8.98 -12.66 -14.24
N GLY A 403 -8.96 -13.29 -13.05
CA GLY A 403 -10.13 -13.85 -12.38
C GLY A 403 -10.67 -15.13 -13.03
N THR A 404 -9.99 -15.64 -14.07
CA THR A 404 -10.31 -16.92 -14.71
C THR A 404 -9.11 -17.86 -14.70
N CYS A 405 -8.10 -17.62 -15.55
CA CYS A 405 -6.86 -18.41 -15.63
C CYS A 405 -5.68 -17.75 -14.90
N PHE A 406 -5.79 -16.49 -14.57
CA PHE A 406 -4.86 -15.76 -13.72
C PHE A 406 -5.54 -15.32 -12.43
N ILE A 407 -5.18 -15.97 -11.32
CA ILE A 407 -5.69 -15.71 -9.99
C ILE A 407 -4.81 -14.67 -9.31
N THR A 408 -5.35 -13.49 -9.10
CA THR A 408 -4.68 -12.40 -8.38
C THR A 408 -5.05 -12.43 -6.89
N THR A 409 -4.45 -11.56 -6.08
CA THR A 409 -4.76 -11.43 -4.64
C THR A 409 -6.23 -11.11 -4.35
N LYS A 410 -6.98 -10.62 -5.35
CA LYS A 410 -8.42 -10.28 -5.25
C LYS A 410 -9.33 -11.51 -5.42
N TYR A 411 -8.82 -12.57 -6.01
CA TYR A 411 -9.55 -13.80 -6.29
C TYR A 411 -9.02 -14.95 -5.43
N ARG A 412 -9.87 -15.95 -5.22
CA ARG A 412 -9.51 -17.17 -4.52
C ARG A 412 -9.28 -18.29 -5.52
N PHE A 413 -8.51 -19.32 -5.12
CA PHE A 413 -8.24 -20.47 -5.98
C PHE A 413 -9.53 -21.18 -6.43
N ASP A 414 -10.59 -21.23 -5.60
CA ASP A 414 -11.89 -21.83 -5.96
C ASP A 414 -12.61 -21.14 -7.14
N GLN A 415 -12.15 -19.94 -7.54
CA GLN A 415 -12.61 -19.21 -8.72
C GLN A 415 -11.80 -19.53 -9.99
N PHE A 416 -10.73 -20.31 -9.87
CA PHE A 416 -9.95 -20.75 -11.03
C PHE A 416 -10.80 -21.66 -11.94
N ARG A 417 -10.93 -21.29 -13.19
CA ARG A 417 -11.74 -21.96 -14.18
C ARG A 417 -10.94 -23.06 -14.90
N ALA A 418 -10.65 -24.15 -14.18
CA ALA A 418 -9.91 -25.29 -14.74
C ALA A 418 -10.57 -25.87 -16.00
N ASP A 419 -11.91 -25.86 -16.06
CA ASP A 419 -12.70 -26.26 -17.22
C ASP A 419 -12.39 -25.48 -18.51
N LEU A 420 -11.95 -24.23 -18.36
CA LEU A 420 -11.59 -23.33 -19.45
C LEU A 420 -10.07 -23.27 -19.68
N CYS A 421 -9.32 -23.12 -18.60
CA CYS A 421 -7.89 -22.80 -18.64
C CYS A 421 -7.00 -24.03 -18.86
N MET A 422 -7.49 -25.20 -18.44
CA MET A 422 -6.75 -26.47 -18.45
C MET A 422 -7.36 -27.49 -19.42
N LYS A 423 -8.18 -27.03 -20.38
CA LYS A 423 -8.84 -27.90 -21.36
C LYS A 423 -7.83 -28.39 -22.39
N VAL A 424 -7.45 -29.66 -22.31
CA VAL A 424 -6.56 -30.32 -23.27
C VAL A 424 -7.27 -30.47 -24.61
N ASP A 425 -6.58 -30.15 -25.71
CA ASP A 425 -7.05 -30.36 -27.06
C ASP A 425 -6.31 -31.59 -27.67
N PRO A 426 -7.00 -32.70 -27.94
CA PRO A 426 -6.37 -33.91 -28.48
C PRO A 426 -5.83 -33.74 -29.89
N ALA A 427 -6.25 -32.73 -30.63
CA ALA A 427 -5.79 -32.44 -31.99
C ALA A 427 -4.52 -31.56 -32.04
N LYS A 428 -4.06 -31.04 -30.89
CA LYS A 428 -2.95 -30.12 -30.81
C LYS A 428 -1.86 -30.56 -29.82
N ASN A 429 -0.69 -30.00 -29.97
CA ASN A 429 0.33 -30.12 -28.94
C ASN A 429 -0.07 -29.23 -27.75
N ASN A 430 -0.22 -29.83 -26.57
CA ASN A 430 -0.64 -29.14 -25.36
C ASN A 430 0.58 -28.73 -24.54
N TYR A 431 0.72 -27.44 -24.25
CA TYR A 431 1.76 -26.89 -23.40
C TYR A 431 1.13 -26.15 -22.24
N LEU A 432 1.63 -26.38 -21.03
CA LEU A 432 1.19 -25.66 -19.84
C LEU A 432 2.10 -24.47 -19.58
N LEU A 433 1.54 -23.28 -19.54
CA LEU A 433 2.20 -22.05 -19.08
C LEU A 433 1.90 -21.86 -17.60
N LEU A 434 2.92 -22.03 -16.76
CA LEU A 434 2.83 -22.03 -15.30
C LEU A 434 3.71 -20.93 -14.69
N GLY A 435 3.17 -20.18 -13.76
CA GLY A 435 3.90 -19.13 -13.04
C GLY A 435 3.05 -17.99 -12.50
N ASP A 436 3.65 -16.79 -12.44
CA ASP A 436 3.01 -15.59 -11.91
C ASP A 436 2.38 -14.69 -12.99
N SER A 437 2.31 -13.40 -12.74
CA SER A 437 1.80 -12.41 -13.69
C SER A 437 2.62 -12.30 -14.98
N HIS A 438 3.92 -12.67 -14.97
CA HIS A 438 4.74 -12.70 -16.17
C HIS A 438 4.30 -13.84 -17.11
N SER A 439 3.88 -14.98 -16.55
CA SER A 439 3.26 -16.03 -17.35
C SER A 439 1.96 -15.54 -17.99
N ALA A 440 1.12 -14.86 -17.23
CA ALA A 440 -0.13 -14.31 -17.73
C ALA A 440 0.09 -13.27 -18.85
N ALA A 441 1.14 -12.43 -18.74
CA ALA A 441 1.49 -11.45 -19.76
C ALA A 441 1.97 -12.10 -21.07
N LEU A 442 2.69 -13.23 -20.99
CA LEU A 442 3.18 -13.97 -22.15
C LEU A 442 2.10 -14.79 -22.84
N TRP A 443 1.07 -15.20 -22.12
CA TRP A 443 0.00 -16.06 -22.66
C TRP A 443 -0.62 -15.52 -23.94
N TYR A 444 -0.87 -14.21 -24.02
CA TYR A 444 -1.50 -13.60 -25.20
C TYR A 444 -0.68 -13.79 -26.47
N GLY A 445 0.62 -13.56 -26.41
CA GLY A 445 1.52 -13.76 -27.55
C GLY A 445 1.65 -15.22 -27.96
N LEU A 446 1.82 -16.13 -26.98
CA LEU A 446 1.95 -17.57 -27.21
C LEU A 446 0.66 -18.14 -27.83
N SER A 447 -0.50 -17.85 -27.25
CA SER A 447 -1.79 -18.34 -27.74
C SER A 447 -2.14 -17.82 -29.13
N LYS A 448 -1.72 -16.59 -29.48
CA LYS A 448 -2.00 -15.96 -30.76
C LYS A 448 -1.07 -16.43 -31.89
N LEU A 449 0.20 -16.69 -31.59
CA LEU A 449 1.22 -16.98 -32.60
C LEU A 449 1.55 -18.46 -32.75
N MET A 450 1.08 -19.34 -31.83
CA MET A 450 1.26 -20.78 -31.88
C MET A 450 -0.08 -21.50 -32.12
N PRO A 451 -0.74 -21.35 -33.29
CA PRO A 451 -2.07 -21.90 -33.54
C PRO A 451 -2.10 -23.43 -33.59
N SER A 452 -0.95 -24.08 -33.88
CA SER A 452 -0.75 -25.53 -33.84
C SER A 452 -0.63 -26.09 -32.42
N ALA A 453 -0.36 -25.25 -31.44
CA ALA A 453 -0.32 -25.60 -30.04
C ALA A 453 -1.59 -25.16 -29.31
N ASN A 454 -1.87 -25.85 -28.20
CA ASN A 454 -2.87 -25.43 -27.21
C ASN A 454 -2.12 -24.97 -25.96
N ILE A 455 -2.20 -23.69 -25.64
CA ILE A 455 -1.49 -23.10 -24.49
C ILE A 455 -2.44 -23.03 -23.31
N LEU A 456 -2.30 -23.99 -22.40
CA LEU A 456 -2.99 -24.04 -21.13
C LEU A 456 -2.37 -22.98 -20.21
N GLN A 457 -3.20 -22.34 -19.37
CA GLN A 457 -2.70 -21.28 -18.48
C GLN A 457 -3.06 -21.57 -17.03
N ALA A 458 -2.04 -21.57 -16.15
CA ALA A 458 -2.19 -21.62 -14.71
C ALA A 458 -1.28 -20.54 -14.09
N SER A 459 -1.85 -19.37 -13.84
CA SER A 459 -1.10 -18.21 -13.34
C SER A 459 -1.66 -17.74 -12.00
N VAL A 460 -0.77 -17.43 -11.05
CA VAL A 460 -1.15 -16.85 -9.74
C VAL A 460 -0.22 -15.69 -9.42
N SER A 461 -0.75 -14.56 -9.00
CA SER A 461 0.03 -13.36 -8.68
C SER A 461 1.14 -13.63 -7.67
N GLY A 462 2.39 -13.28 -8.02
CA GLY A 462 3.56 -13.44 -7.16
C GLY A 462 3.93 -14.89 -6.83
N CYS A 463 3.48 -15.84 -7.65
CA CYS A 463 3.70 -17.27 -7.44
C CYS A 463 4.86 -17.78 -8.30
N ASN A 464 5.99 -18.07 -7.69
CA ASN A 464 7.03 -18.85 -8.36
C ASN A 464 6.52 -20.29 -8.56
N PRO A 465 6.77 -20.91 -9.72
CA PRO A 465 6.30 -22.27 -10.02
C PRO A 465 7.11 -23.34 -9.27
N ILE A 466 7.02 -23.32 -7.94
CA ILE A 466 7.74 -24.21 -7.02
C ILE A 466 6.84 -25.37 -6.63
N LEU A 467 7.34 -26.59 -6.79
CA LEU A 467 6.65 -27.77 -6.25
C LEU A 467 6.48 -27.62 -4.73
N SER A 468 5.25 -27.54 -4.27
CA SER A 468 4.90 -27.27 -2.87
C SER A 468 3.70 -28.08 -2.43
N ASP A 469 3.75 -28.57 -1.19
CA ASP A 469 2.63 -29.25 -0.53
C ASP A 469 1.74 -28.29 0.28
N SER A 470 2.00 -26.99 0.22
CA SER A 470 1.21 -25.97 0.91
C SER A 470 -0.16 -25.80 0.26
N THR A 471 -1.21 -25.73 1.10
CA THR A 471 -2.59 -25.42 0.68
C THR A 471 -3.10 -24.12 1.29
N HIS A 472 -2.20 -23.33 1.91
CA HIS A 472 -2.60 -22.17 2.71
C HIS A 472 -2.91 -20.93 1.88
N ASP A 473 -2.38 -20.84 0.65
CA ASP A 473 -2.56 -19.70 -0.24
C ASP A 473 -2.91 -20.14 -1.67
N ASN A 474 -3.28 -19.20 -2.52
CA ASN A 474 -3.63 -19.46 -3.92
C ASN A 474 -2.49 -20.13 -4.70
N CYS A 475 -1.22 -19.77 -4.40
CA CYS A 475 -0.06 -20.34 -5.07
C CYS A 475 0.10 -21.81 -4.73
N GLY A 476 0.10 -22.17 -3.45
CA GLY A 476 0.21 -23.55 -3.01
C GLY A 476 -0.95 -24.42 -3.52
N GLN A 477 -2.19 -23.90 -3.47
CA GLN A 477 -3.36 -24.62 -4.01
C GLN A 477 -3.25 -24.85 -5.52
N MET A 478 -2.75 -23.87 -6.28
CA MET A 478 -2.49 -24.04 -7.71
C MET A 478 -1.42 -25.10 -7.97
N MET A 479 -0.31 -25.09 -7.24
CA MET A 479 0.76 -26.07 -7.40
C MET A 479 0.27 -27.48 -7.02
N GLN A 480 -0.51 -27.62 -5.94
CA GLN A 480 -1.16 -28.88 -5.59
C GLN A 480 -2.04 -29.41 -6.73
N PHE A 481 -2.95 -28.60 -7.24
CA PHE A 481 -3.82 -28.96 -8.36
C PHE A 481 -3.01 -29.41 -9.60
N ILE A 482 -1.98 -28.64 -9.98
CA ILE A 482 -1.18 -28.93 -11.18
C ILE A 482 -0.40 -30.24 -11.03
N PHE A 483 0.35 -30.42 -9.94
CA PHE A 483 1.30 -31.53 -9.81
C PHE A 483 0.70 -32.81 -9.24
N HIS A 484 -0.42 -32.75 -8.49
CA HIS A 484 -1.04 -33.93 -7.89
C HIS A 484 -2.33 -34.38 -8.58
N GLU A 485 -3.01 -33.49 -9.32
CA GLU A 485 -4.28 -33.81 -9.97
C GLU A 485 -4.18 -33.74 -11.50
N PHE A 486 -3.74 -32.60 -12.06
CA PHE A 486 -3.80 -32.37 -13.49
C PHE A 486 -2.72 -33.13 -14.28
N LEU A 487 -1.42 -32.89 -13.99
CA LEU A 487 -0.33 -33.53 -14.74
C LEU A 487 -0.29 -35.05 -14.64
N PRO A 488 -0.64 -35.71 -13.50
CA PRO A 488 -0.73 -37.17 -13.45
C PRO A 488 -1.85 -37.75 -14.29
N SER A 489 -2.92 -37.00 -14.57
CA SER A 489 -4.12 -37.48 -15.28
C SER A 489 -4.18 -37.04 -16.76
N HIS A 490 -3.28 -36.16 -17.21
CA HIS A 490 -3.28 -35.64 -18.59
C HIS A 490 -1.90 -35.69 -19.21
N SER A 491 -1.82 -36.16 -20.46
CA SER A 491 -0.57 -36.10 -21.23
C SER A 491 -0.44 -34.76 -21.93
N ILE A 492 0.69 -34.04 -21.66
CA ILE A 492 1.06 -32.79 -22.31
C ILE A 492 2.48 -32.90 -22.87
N GLN A 493 2.80 -32.08 -23.87
CA GLN A 493 4.11 -32.10 -24.55
C GLN A 493 5.18 -31.38 -23.74
N GLY A 494 4.82 -30.38 -22.95
CA GLY A 494 5.77 -29.66 -22.12
C GLY A 494 5.16 -28.57 -21.25
N VAL A 495 6.01 -28.03 -20.39
CA VAL A 495 5.67 -26.96 -19.46
C VAL A 495 6.58 -25.76 -19.71
N PHE A 496 5.99 -24.58 -19.89
CA PHE A 496 6.69 -23.29 -19.84
C PHE A 496 6.64 -22.79 -18.39
N LEU A 497 7.81 -22.67 -17.75
CA LEU A 497 7.96 -22.14 -16.40
C LEU A 497 8.49 -20.70 -16.50
N THR A 498 7.77 -19.77 -15.93
CA THR A 498 8.19 -18.36 -15.85
C THR A 498 7.63 -17.65 -14.63
N ALA A 499 8.39 -16.70 -14.11
CA ALA A 499 8.00 -15.83 -13.02
C ALA A 499 8.77 -14.51 -13.11
N ARG A 500 8.44 -13.56 -12.26
CA ARG A 500 9.30 -12.40 -12.01
C ARG A 500 10.56 -12.85 -11.28
N TRP A 501 11.57 -13.22 -12.05
CA TRP A 501 12.85 -13.65 -11.50
C TRP A 501 13.57 -12.45 -10.90
N SER A 502 13.54 -12.30 -9.57
CA SER A 502 14.15 -11.13 -8.91
C SER A 502 15.61 -11.33 -8.58
N ASN A 503 16.04 -12.59 -8.38
CA ASN A 503 17.40 -12.98 -8.02
C ASN A 503 17.65 -14.48 -8.30
N GLU A 504 18.89 -14.92 -8.14
CA GLU A 504 19.27 -16.32 -8.34
C GLU A 504 18.59 -17.30 -7.37
N ALA A 505 18.28 -16.89 -6.14
CA ALA A 505 17.65 -17.76 -5.17
C ALA A 505 16.18 -18.07 -5.54
N ASP A 506 15.46 -17.09 -6.09
CA ASP A 506 14.10 -17.30 -6.61
C ASP A 506 14.11 -18.33 -7.72
N PHE A 507 15.08 -18.24 -8.63
CA PHE A 507 15.26 -19.17 -9.73
C PHE A 507 15.67 -20.57 -9.23
N GLU A 508 16.64 -20.69 -8.33
CA GLU A 508 17.11 -21.98 -7.79
C GLU A 508 15.98 -22.74 -7.08
N SER A 509 15.01 -22.05 -6.50
CA SER A 509 13.87 -22.66 -5.82
C SER A 509 12.98 -23.52 -6.73
N VAL A 510 13.04 -23.30 -8.05
CA VAL A 510 12.24 -24.03 -9.06
C VAL A 510 12.86 -25.37 -9.46
N ARG A 511 14.07 -25.67 -9.02
CA ARG A 511 14.79 -26.91 -9.38
C ARG A 511 13.97 -28.18 -9.07
N GLY A 512 13.31 -28.23 -7.92
CA GLY A 512 12.45 -29.39 -7.56
C GLY A 512 11.33 -29.63 -8.57
N THR A 513 10.76 -28.57 -9.12
CA THR A 513 9.74 -28.61 -10.17
C THR A 513 10.30 -29.17 -11.48
N VAL A 514 11.50 -28.71 -11.87
CA VAL A 514 12.21 -29.20 -13.06
C VAL A 514 12.52 -30.69 -12.94
N ASP A 515 13.06 -31.11 -11.79
CA ASP A 515 13.38 -32.51 -11.51
C ASP A 515 12.11 -33.40 -11.53
N TRP A 516 10.99 -32.91 -11.01
CA TRP A 516 9.70 -33.62 -11.05
C TRP A 516 9.22 -33.81 -12.49
N CYS A 517 9.20 -32.76 -13.30
CA CYS A 517 8.81 -32.81 -14.72
C CYS A 517 9.71 -33.77 -15.52
N SER A 518 11.02 -33.70 -15.32
CA SER A 518 11.99 -34.57 -15.98
C SER A 518 11.76 -36.06 -15.65
N LYS A 519 11.44 -36.39 -14.40
CA LYS A 519 11.11 -37.77 -13.96
C LYS A 519 9.83 -38.29 -14.62
N HIS A 520 8.91 -37.40 -15.02
CA HIS A 520 7.65 -37.76 -15.68
C HIS A 520 7.69 -37.63 -17.20
N ASN A 521 8.90 -37.42 -17.79
CA ASN A 521 9.11 -37.23 -19.23
C ASN A 521 8.34 -36.06 -19.83
N ILE A 522 8.16 -34.97 -19.06
CA ILE A 522 7.56 -33.72 -19.52
C ILE A 522 8.67 -32.75 -19.89
N ALA A 523 8.67 -32.24 -21.13
CA ALA A 523 9.66 -31.27 -21.57
C ALA A 523 9.50 -29.95 -20.79
N VAL A 524 10.63 -29.40 -20.32
CA VAL A 524 10.64 -28.15 -19.55
C VAL A 524 11.30 -27.04 -20.35
N TYR A 525 10.60 -25.93 -20.48
CA TYR A 525 11.08 -24.69 -21.09
C TYR A 525 11.07 -23.60 -20.01
N ILE A 526 12.25 -23.17 -19.58
CA ILE A 526 12.39 -22.05 -18.65
C ILE A 526 12.48 -20.75 -19.44
N LEU A 527 11.47 -19.89 -19.25
CA LEU A 527 11.47 -18.56 -19.84
C LEU A 527 12.20 -17.62 -18.90
N GLY A 528 13.23 -16.96 -19.40
CA GLY A 528 14.10 -16.05 -18.66
C GLY A 528 13.40 -14.77 -18.19
N PRO A 529 14.12 -13.88 -17.49
CA PRO A 529 13.58 -12.61 -17.06
C PRO A 529 13.22 -11.72 -18.24
N VAL A 530 12.32 -10.77 -18.03
CA VAL A 530 12.07 -9.63 -18.91
C VAL A 530 12.91 -8.44 -18.46
N VAL A 531 13.11 -7.47 -19.33
CA VAL A 531 13.72 -6.18 -18.95
C VAL A 531 12.75 -5.42 -18.05
N GLU A 532 13.24 -4.92 -16.91
CA GLU A 532 12.47 -4.10 -16.01
C GLU A 532 13.00 -2.67 -15.96
N TYR A 533 12.11 -1.77 -15.57
CA TYR A 533 12.40 -0.35 -15.38
C TYR A 533 12.01 0.06 -13.94
N ASP A 534 12.65 1.11 -13.41
CA ASP A 534 12.28 1.66 -12.10
C ASP A 534 10.99 2.51 -12.12
N ALA A 535 10.42 2.74 -13.31
CA ALA A 535 9.14 3.39 -13.54
C ALA A 535 8.47 2.82 -14.79
N SER A 536 7.15 2.98 -14.92
CA SER A 536 6.39 2.49 -16.07
C SER A 536 6.98 2.95 -17.40
N LEU A 537 7.29 2.00 -18.30
CA LEU A 537 7.89 2.30 -19.60
C LEU A 537 7.05 3.26 -20.45
N PRO A 538 5.71 3.14 -20.56
CA PRO A 538 4.90 4.15 -21.25
C PRO A 538 5.05 5.55 -20.66
N LYS A 539 5.23 5.67 -19.35
CA LYS A 539 5.48 6.96 -18.68
C LYS A 539 6.84 7.53 -19.06
N LEU A 540 7.88 6.72 -19.02
CA LEU A 540 9.23 7.11 -19.41
C LEU A 540 9.28 7.56 -20.89
N LEU A 541 8.58 6.84 -21.77
CA LEU A 541 8.47 7.19 -23.19
C LEU A 541 7.70 8.49 -23.39
N ALA A 542 6.59 8.69 -22.69
CA ALA A 542 5.82 9.94 -22.77
C ALA A 542 6.66 11.15 -22.32
N PHE A 543 7.44 11.02 -21.24
CA PHE A 543 8.35 12.07 -20.80
C PHE A 543 9.55 12.24 -21.73
N SER A 544 10.11 11.15 -22.26
CA SER A 544 11.15 11.19 -23.31
C SER A 544 10.72 12.05 -24.50
N ILE A 545 9.50 11.86 -24.98
CA ILE A 545 8.91 12.64 -26.07
C ILE A 545 8.69 14.10 -25.62
N ALA A 546 8.09 14.30 -24.44
CA ALA A 546 7.69 15.62 -23.96
C ALA A 546 8.89 16.54 -23.67
N PHE A 547 10.00 15.97 -23.21
CA PHE A 547 11.21 16.70 -22.85
C PHE A 547 12.32 16.59 -23.90
N ASN A 548 12.06 15.91 -25.02
CA ASN A 548 13.04 15.65 -26.08
C ASN A 548 14.33 14.98 -25.55
N ASP A 549 14.15 13.97 -24.70
CA ASP A 549 15.22 13.21 -24.05
C ASP A 549 15.10 11.72 -24.40
N PRO A 550 15.69 11.29 -25.54
CA PRO A 550 15.55 9.92 -26.04
C PRO A 550 16.23 8.89 -25.14
N ASP A 551 17.18 9.28 -24.30
CA ASP A 551 17.92 8.38 -23.42
C ASP A 551 17.25 8.17 -22.06
N LEU A 552 16.17 8.90 -21.76
CA LEU A 552 15.46 8.78 -20.50
C LEU A 552 15.09 7.34 -20.15
N PRO A 553 14.46 6.53 -21.03
CA PRO A 553 14.12 5.15 -20.68
C PRO A 553 15.36 4.27 -20.41
N ALA A 554 16.48 4.49 -21.13
CA ALA A 554 17.70 3.70 -20.91
C ALA A 554 18.34 3.96 -19.53
N ARG A 555 18.22 5.20 -19.02
CA ARG A 555 18.72 5.54 -17.67
C ARG A 555 17.89 4.93 -16.55
N HIS A 556 16.64 4.61 -16.83
CA HIS A 556 15.69 4.00 -15.89
C HIS A 556 15.58 2.48 -16.03
N MET A 557 16.36 1.87 -16.93
CA MET A 557 16.40 0.42 -17.11
C MET A 557 17.27 -0.23 -16.04
N GLU A 558 16.77 -1.28 -15.41
CA GLU A 558 17.50 -2.07 -14.44
C GLU A 558 18.45 -3.07 -15.13
N LYS A 559 19.76 -2.87 -15.00
CA LYS A 559 20.77 -3.70 -15.68
C LYS A 559 20.94 -5.10 -15.07
N ARG A 560 20.49 -5.32 -13.82
CA ARG A 560 20.64 -6.61 -13.12
C ARG A 560 20.05 -7.80 -13.89
N PHE A 561 19.06 -7.56 -14.74
CA PHE A 561 18.40 -8.63 -15.49
C PHE A 561 19.27 -9.22 -16.60
N LEU A 562 20.24 -8.47 -17.11
CA LEU A 562 21.20 -8.98 -18.09
C LEU A 562 22.14 -10.03 -17.48
N ASP A 563 22.60 -9.75 -16.25
CA ASP A 563 23.48 -10.67 -15.52
C ASP A 563 22.68 -11.91 -15.05
N LEU A 564 21.45 -11.69 -14.58
CA LEU A 564 20.56 -12.77 -14.15
C LEU A 564 20.21 -13.72 -15.30
N ASP A 565 19.88 -13.19 -16.50
CA ASP A 565 19.61 -14.00 -17.68
C ASP A 565 20.80 -14.90 -18.04
N THR A 566 22.01 -14.37 -17.96
CA THR A 566 23.25 -15.12 -18.25
C THR A 566 23.46 -16.24 -17.21
N SER A 567 23.25 -15.97 -15.93
CA SER A 567 23.36 -16.97 -14.86
C SER A 567 22.31 -18.06 -15.01
N MET A 568 21.04 -17.69 -15.24
CA MET A 568 19.93 -18.62 -15.43
C MET A 568 20.15 -19.52 -16.64
N ARG A 569 20.63 -19.00 -17.76
CA ARG A 569 20.96 -19.76 -18.97
C ARG A 569 21.99 -20.82 -18.65
N THR A 570 23.11 -20.43 -18.05
CA THR A 570 24.19 -21.34 -17.70
C THR A 570 23.70 -22.49 -16.82
N ARG A 571 22.94 -22.19 -15.78
CA ARG A 571 22.39 -23.21 -14.89
C ARG A 571 21.39 -24.13 -15.58
N THR A 572 20.49 -23.57 -16.37
CA THR A 572 19.43 -24.33 -17.04
C THR A 572 20.00 -25.29 -18.07
N GLU A 573 20.91 -24.82 -18.92
CA GLU A 573 21.45 -25.63 -20.02
C GLU A 573 22.53 -26.62 -19.55
N HIS A 574 23.44 -26.22 -18.64
CA HIS A 574 24.54 -27.07 -18.20
C HIS A 574 24.22 -27.95 -17.01
N ASP A 575 23.58 -27.40 -15.96
CA ASP A 575 23.36 -28.12 -14.72
C ASP A 575 22.03 -28.93 -14.73
N TRP A 576 20.94 -28.29 -15.23
CA TRP A 576 19.62 -28.92 -15.24
C TRP A 576 19.30 -29.65 -16.54
N LYS A 577 20.00 -29.32 -17.63
CA LYS A 577 19.87 -29.95 -18.97
C LYS A 577 18.46 -29.88 -19.53
N VAL A 578 17.79 -28.74 -19.36
CA VAL A 578 16.47 -28.42 -19.90
C VAL A 578 16.55 -27.19 -20.81
N HIS A 579 15.47 -26.88 -21.53
CA HIS A 579 15.46 -25.79 -22.49
C HIS A 579 15.41 -24.43 -21.80
N TYR A 580 16.35 -23.53 -22.14
CA TYR A 580 16.31 -22.13 -21.73
C TYR A 580 15.87 -21.23 -22.90
N VAL A 581 14.92 -20.34 -22.62
CA VAL A 581 14.38 -19.37 -23.57
C VAL A 581 14.61 -17.97 -23.01
N SER A 582 15.68 -17.32 -23.45
CA SER A 582 15.99 -15.95 -23.03
C SER A 582 15.00 -14.97 -23.65
N ILE A 583 14.21 -14.31 -22.81
CA ILE A 583 13.37 -13.19 -23.22
C ILE A 583 14.22 -11.95 -23.42
N VAL A 584 15.25 -11.76 -22.59
CA VAL A 584 16.22 -10.66 -22.71
C VAL A 584 16.90 -10.65 -24.09
N ASP A 585 17.30 -11.81 -24.64
CA ASP A 585 17.87 -11.88 -26.02
C ASP A 585 16.86 -11.46 -27.10
N ALA A 586 15.54 -11.70 -26.84
CA ALA A 586 14.51 -11.22 -27.74
C ALA A 586 14.34 -9.70 -27.63
N GLU A 587 14.43 -9.15 -26.43
CA GLU A 587 14.20 -7.73 -26.14
C GLU A 587 15.44 -6.87 -26.45
N CYS A 588 16.67 -7.39 -26.25
CA CYS A 588 17.90 -6.62 -26.28
C CYS A 588 18.87 -7.17 -27.31
N GLN A 589 19.57 -6.29 -28.04
CA GLN A 589 20.67 -6.62 -28.92
C GLN A 589 21.86 -5.68 -28.66
N LYS A 590 23.05 -6.24 -28.42
CA LYS A 590 24.29 -5.47 -28.17
C LYS A 590 24.16 -4.44 -27.04
N GLY A 591 23.35 -4.74 -25.99
CA GLY A 591 23.14 -3.86 -24.87
C GLY A 591 22.05 -2.78 -25.04
N GLU A 592 21.47 -2.69 -26.24
CA GLU A 592 20.33 -1.81 -26.51
C GLU A 592 19.04 -2.64 -26.48
N CYS A 593 18.07 -2.23 -25.63
CA CYS A 593 16.79 -2.91 -25.50
C CYS A 593 15.67 -2.15 -26.22
N VAL A 594 14.80 -2.91 -26.86
CA VAL A 594 13.68 -2.39 -27.62
C VAL A 594 12.64 -1.81 -26.66
N ARG A 595 12.12 -0.64 -26.98
CA ARG A 595 11.15 0.09 -26.15
C ARG A 595 9.75 0.06 -26.74
N TYR A 596 9.62 -0.21 -28.04
CA TYR A 596 8.37 -0.23 -28.79
C TYR A 596 8.17 -1.57 -29.49
N ALA A 597 6.95 -2.07 -29.44
CA ALA A 597 6.56 -3.31 -30.11
C ALA A 597 6.21 -3.12 -31.60
N ASP A 598 6.22 -1.89 -32.09
CA ASP A 598 5.92 -1.54 -33.46
C ASP A 598 6.95 -0.58 -34.06
N ARG A 599 6.98 -0.51 -35.42
CA ARG A 599 7.90 0.39 -36.15
C ARG A 599 7.47 1.86 -36.07
N GLY A 600 6.24 2.13 -35.72
CA GLY A 600 5.69 3.49 -35.63
C GLY A 600 6.02 4.20 -34.31
N ASN A 601 6.64 3.51 -33.35
CA ASN A 601 6.92 3.99 -32.01
C ASN A 601 5.64 4.43 -31.26
N GLU A 602 4.56 3.68 -31.46
CA GLU A 602 3.24 3.98 -30.90
C GLU A 602 2.82 3.01 -29.81
N LEU A 603 3.33 1.77 -29.85
CA LEU A 603 3.00 0.68 -28.92
C LEU A 603 4.20 0.36 -28.03
N ALA A 604 4.13 0.71 -26.75
CA ALA A 604 5.20 0.38 -25.81
C ALA A 604 5.34 -1.14 -25.65
N LEU A 605 6.58 -1.60 -25.49
CA LEU A 605 6.88 -3.02 -25.27
C LEU A 605 6.28 -3.51 -23.94
N MET A 606 6.42 -2.71 -22.89
CA MET A 606 5.82 -2.99 -21.59
C MET A 606 4.52 -2.21 -21.38
N GLY A 607 3.57 -2.79 -20.63
CA GLY A 607 2.35 -2.11 -20.18
C GLY A 607 2.54 -1.26 -18.93
N ASP A 608 3.54 -1.64 -18.13
CA ASP A 608 3.95 -0.95 -16.90
C ASP A 608 5.48 -0.95 -16.76
N ASP A 609 6.04 -1.17 -15.57
CA ASP A 609 7.47 -1.21 -15.28
C ASP A 609 8.12 -2.58 -15.58
N ASN A 610 7.35 -3.68 -15.62
CA ASN A 610 7.88 -5.04 -15.73
C ASN A 610 7.02 -6.04 -16.51
N HIS A 611 5.76 -5.73 -16.84
CA HIS A 611 4.90 -6.63 -17.61
C HIS A 611 4.86 -6.27 -19.08
N LEU A 612 5.05 -7.26 -19.94
CA LEU A 612 4.85 -7.08 -21.38
C LEU A 612 3.43 -6.60 -21.69
N SER A 613 3.31 -5.59 -22.54
CA SER A 613 2.02 -5.22 -23.11
C SER A 613 1.49 -6.33 -24.04
N ASN A 614 0.20 -6.29 -24.40
CA ASN A 614 -0.32 -7.24 -25.41
C ASN A 614 0.48 -7.20 -26.72
N ALA A 615 0.88 -6.02 -27.16
CA ALA A 615 1.73 -5.86 -28.34
C ALA A 615 3.15 -6.37 -28.09
N GLY A 616 3.70 -6.10 -26.90
CA GLY A 616 5.00 -6.59 -26.47
C GLY A 616 5.07 -8.11 -26.40
N SER A 617 4.05 -8.74 -25.81
CA SER A 617 3.93 -10.20 -25.76
C SER A 617 3.97 -10.82 -27.17
N VAL A 618 3.17 -10.28 -28.11
CA VAL A 618 3.18 -10.74 -29.50
C VAL A 618 4.56 -10.49 -30.16
N TRP A 619 5.16 -9.35 -29.88
CA TRP A 619 6.46 -8.99 -30.46
C TRP A 619 7.57 -9.92 -29.97
N VAL A 620 7.68 -10.17 -28.66
CA VAL A 620 8.66 -11.07 -28.04
C VAL A 620 8.49 -12.50 -28.57
N VAL A 621 7.27 -13.04 -28.52
CA VAL A 621 7.00 -14.41 -28.97
C VAL A 621 7.36 -14.58 -30.46
N ARG A 622 7.05 -13.61 -31.32
CA ARG A 622 7.44 -13.64 -32.75
C ARG A 622 8.96 -13.74 -32.94
N ARG A 623 9.72 -13.01 -32.13
CA ARG A 623 11.20 -13.08 -32.19
C ARG A 623 11.74 -14.40 -31.66
N LEU A 624 11.18 -14.94 -30.61
CA LEU A 624 11.54 -16.26 -30.07
C LEU A 624 11.28 -17.38 -31.10
N MET A 625 10.12 -17.30 -31.79
CA MET A 625 9.80 -18.23 -32.89
C MET A 625 10.78 -18.11 -34.07
N ALA A 626 11.07 -16.87 -34.50
CA ALA A 626 12.02 -16.64 -35.59
C ALA A 626 13.44 -17.10 -35.23
N ALA A 627 13.79 -17.14 -33.95
CA ALA A 627 15.07 -17.67 -33.46
C ALA A 627 15.03 -19.21 -33.21
N GLY A 628 13.92 -19.89 -33.46
CA GLY A 628 13.75 -21.32 -33.21
C GLY A 628 13.84 -21.71 -31.72
N LYS A 629 13.49 -20.79 -30.81
CA LYS A 629 13.61 -21.00 -29.35
C LYS A 629 12.36 -21.60 -28.71
N LEU A 630 11.25 -21.63 -29.44
CA LEU A 630 10.00 -22.22 -28.97
C LEU A 630 9.72 -23.53 -29.73
N PRO A 631 9.06 -24.52 -29.08
CA PRO A 631 8.65 -25.74 -29.75
C PRO A 631 7.56 -25.42 -30.78
N LEU A 632 7.80 -25.77 -32.04
CA LEU A 632 6.86 -25.58 -33.15
C LEU A 632 6.04 -26.82 -33.43
#